data_7a22a59e9aa1b6eb8131731e1814f624
#
_entry.id   7a22a59e9aa1b6eb8131731e1814f624
#
_cell.length_a   1.000
_cell.length_b   1.000
_cell.length_c   1.000
_cell.angle_alpha   90.00
_cell.angle_beta   90.00
_cell.angle_gamma   90.00
#
_symmetry.space_group_name_H-M   'P 1'
#
loop_
_entity.id
_entity.type
_entity.pdbx_description
1 polymer ?
#
loop_
_entity_poly.entity_id
_entity_poly.type
_entity_poly.pdbx_seq_one_letter_code
_entity_poly.pdbx_strand_id
1 'polypeptide(L)'
;DVVRSRGLGDVYKRQVSSSIVTIGYAIPNFLFAVILIVFFAGGRFYDIFPLRGLFSENFDELTLFQKIIDYFWHLALPLTAMLVSGFAGLTFLTKNSFLDQVNQQYVITARSKGLTERKVLYGHVFRNAMLIVIAGFPSAFIGILFSSSLFIEVIFSLDGLGLLGYEAALTRDLS
;
A
#
# COMPACT_ATOMS: atom_id res chain seq x y z
N ASP A 1 -4.15 38.56 10.46
CA ASP A 1 -3.57 38.03 9.19
C ASP A 1 -2.76 36.76 9.39
N VAL A 2 -1.94 36.63 10.45
CA VAL A 2 -1.14 35.42 10.72
C VAL A 2 -1.98 34.18 11.03
N VAL A 3 -3.10 34.30 11.71
CA VAL A 3 -4.01 33.20 12.02
C VAL A 3 -4.74 32.73 10.77
N ARG A 4 -5.09 33.63 9.87
CA ARG A 4 -5.74 33.34 8.59
C ARG A 4 -4.78 32.65 7.62
N SER A 5 -3.51 33.04 7.60
CA SER A 5 -2.49 32.41 6.76
C SER A 5 -2.12 31.00 7.24
N ARG A 6 -2.09 30.74 8.55
CA ARG A 6 -1.91 29.41 9.12
C ARG A 6 -3.08 28.48 8.75
N GLY A 7 -4.31 28.97 8.83
CA GLY A 7 -5.50 28.20 8.45
C GLY A 7 -5.49 27.79 6.97
N LEU A 8 -5.13 28.72 6.07
CA LEU A 8 -5.01 28.41 4.64
C LEU A 8 -3.91 27.39 4.36
N GLY A 9 -2.72 27.55 4.95
CA GLY A 9 -1.61 26.59 4.79
C GLY A 9 -1.98 25.18 5.25
N ASP A 10 -2.74 25.03 6.33
CA ASP A 10 -3.20 23.74 6.83
C ASP A 10 -4.27 23.11 5.92
N VAL A 11 -5.16 23.92 5.33
CA VAL A 11 -6.16 23.47 4.36
C VAL A 11 -5.45 22.93 3.10
N TYR A 12 -4.48 23.68 2.55
CA TYR A 12 -3.71 23.21 1.39
C TYR A 12 -2.93 21.92 1.68
N LYS A 13 -2.26 21.82 2.81
CA LYS A 13 -1.53 20.59 3.20
C LYS A 13 -2.47 19.39 3.30
N ARG A 14 -3.63 19.56 3.92
CA ARG A 14 -4.65 18.50 4.02
C ARG A 14 -5.19 18.11 2.66
N GLN A 15 -5.45 19.07 1.79
CA GLN A 15 -5.95 18.82 0.44
C GLN A 15 -4.92 18.09 -0.40
N VAL A 16 -3.67 18.54 -0.40
CA VAL A 16 -2.57 17.88 -1.13
C VAL A 16 -2.34 16.45 -0.63
N SER A 17 -2.22 16.25 0.70
CA SER A 17 -2.06 14.91 1.27
C SER A 17 -3.23 13.99 0.91
N SER A 18 -4.46 14.50 1.02
CA SER A 18 -5.65 13.73 0.69
C SER A 18 -5.70 13.38 -0.79
N SER A 19 -5.33 14.32 -1.68
CA SER A 19 -5.27 14.07 -3.12
C SER A 19 -4.22 13.01 -3.48
N ILE A 20 -3.02 13.09 -2.90
CA ILE A 20 -1.97 12.09 -3.12
C ILE A 20 -2.45 10.68 -2.73
N VAL A 21 -3.06 10.54 -1.55
CA VAL A 21 -3.59 9.25 -1.08
C VAL A 21 -4.72 8.76 -1.98
N THR A 22 -5.63 9.66 -2.39
CA THR A 22 -6.75 9.29 -3.28
C THR A 22 -6.26 8.86 -4.66
N ILE A 23 -5.30 9.57 -5.23
CA ILE A 23 -4.68 9.20 -6.51
C ILE A 23 -3.96 7.86 -6.37
N GLY A 24 -3.15 7.68 -5.31
CA GLY A 24 -2.44 6.42 -5.05
C GLY A 24 -3.39 5.23 -4.87
N TYR A 25 -4.56 5.46 -4.27
CA TYR A 25 -5.59 4.42 -4.13
C TYR A 25 -6.32 4.13 -5.45
N ALA A 26 -6.52 5.15 -6.29
CA ALA A 26 -7.24 5.03 -7.56
C ALA A 26 -6.41 4.35 -8.68
N ILE A 27 -5.08 4.40 -8.59
CA ILE A 27 -4.20 3.75 -9.58
C ILE A 27 -4.17 2.24 -9.29
N PRO A 28 -4.57 1.40 -10.25
CA PRO A 28 -4.41 -0.04 -10.12
C PRO A 28 -2.93 -0.41 -9.89
N ASN A 29 -2.67 -1.33 -8.97
CA ASN A 29 -1.30 -1.74 -8.61
C ASN A 29 -0.48 -2.23 -9.81
N PHE A 30 -1.10 -2.95 -10.74
CA PHE A 30 -0.44 -3.41 -11.96
C PHE A 30 0.02 -2.24 -12.86
N LEU A 31 -0.78 -1.17 -12.95
CA LEU A 31 -0.39 0.02 -13.71
C LEU A 31 0.79 0.73 -13.06
N PHE A 32 0.81 0.80 -11.74
CA PHE A 32 1.94 1.34 -11.00
C PHE A 32 3.20 0.48 -11.19
N ALA A 33 3.05 -0.85 -11.21
CA ALA A 33 4.14 -1.78 -11.53
C ALA A 33 4.74 -1.52 -12.92
N VAL A 34 3.89 -1.33 -13.94
CA VAL A 34 4.36 -0.98 -15.30
C VAL A 34 5.13 0.35 -15.31
N ILE A 35 4.64 1.35 -14.57
CA ILE A 35 5.36 2.63 -14.43
C ILE A 35 6.74 2.41 -13.82
N LEU A 36 6.84 1.63 -12.74
CA LEU A 36 8.13 1.33 -12.11
C LEU A 36 9.10 0.63 -13.07
N ILE A 37 8.63 -0.34 -13.84
CA ILE A 37 9.45 -1.03 -14.85
C ILE A 37 9.97 -0.03 -15.88
N VAL A 38 9.09 0.78 -16.47
CA VAL A 38 9.46 1.74 -17.52
C VAL A 38 10.53 2.73 -17.04
N PHE A 39 10.42 3.17 -15.78
CA PHE A 39 11.36 4.16 -15.25
C PHE A 39 12.65 3.52 -14.71
N PHE A 40 12.59 2.33 -14.10
CA PHE A 40 13.70 1.81 -13.29
C PHE A 40 14.30 0.48 -13.80
N ALA A 41 13.65 -0.22 -14.73
CA ALA A 41 14.12 -1.52 -15.23
C ALA A 41 14.09 -1.66 -16.76
N GLY A 42 13.51 -0.70 -17.47
CA GLY A 42 13.30 -0.80 -18.92
C GLY A 42 14.45 -0.27 -19.77
N GLY A 43 15.56 0.16 -19.19
CA GLY A 43 16.72 0.71 -19.91
C GLY A 43 16.48 2.06 -20.62
N ARG A 44 15.26 2.59 -20.58
CA ARG A 44 14.91 3.85 -21.26
C ARG A 44 15.24 5.10 -20.44
N PHE A 45 15.07 5.04 -19.11
CA PHE A 45 15.35 6.14 -18.19
C PHE A 45 16.47 5.75 -17.23
N TYR A 46 16.17 4.86 -16.31
CA TYR A 46 17.12 4.32 -15.33
C TYR A 46 17.13 2.80 -15.46
N ASP A 47 18.30 2.21 -15.60
CA ASP A 47 18.48 0.76 -15.66
C ASP A 47 19.11 0.31 -14.34
N ILE A 48 18.33 0.40 -13.26
CA ILE A 48 18.81 0.14 -11.90
C ILE A 48 18.42 -1.27 -11.45
N PHE A 49 17.18 -1.69 -11.76
CA PHE A 49 16.63 -2.95 -11.30
C PHE A 49 16.43 -3.94 -12.44
N PRO A 50 16.47 -5.26 -12.14
CA PRO A 50 16.18 -6.27 -13.13
C PRO A 50 14.75 -6.16 -13.65
N LEU A 51 14.57 -6.45 -14.94
CA LEU A 51 13.28 -6.32 -15.60
C LEU A 51 12.32 -7.44 -15.21
N ARG A 52 12.82 -8.67 -15.10
CA ARG A 52 12.01 -9.88 -14.92
C ARG A 52 12.77 -10.96 -14.15
N GLY A 53 12.00 -11.93 -13.62
CA GLY A 53 12.53 -13.09 -12.92
C GLY A 53 12.85 -12.85 -11.46
N LEU A 54 13.12 -13.92 -10.74
CA LEU A 54 13.46 -13.92 -9.31
C LEU A 54 14.97 -13.90 -9.06
N PHE A 55 15.77 -14.22 -10.08
CA PHE A 55 17.21 -14.42 -9.96
C PHE A 55 17.92 -13.98 -11.22
N SER A 56 19.19 -13.59 -11.07
CA SER A 56 20.11 -13.34 -12.17
C SER A 56 20.52 -14.65 -12.87
N GLU A 57 20.92 -14.58 -14.14
CA GLU A 57 21.35 -15.74 -14.93
C GLU A 57 22.54 -16.50 -14.29
N ASN A 58 23.40 -15.80 -13.56
CA ASN A 58 24.56 -16.37 -12.86
C ASN A 58 24.29 -16.72 -11.39
N PHE A 59 23.01 -16.87 -10.98
CA PHE A 59 22.61 -17.09 -9.59
C PHE A 59 23.31 -18.28 -8.93
N ASP A 60 23.51 -19.38 -9.67
CA ASP A 60 24.12 -20.59 -9.13
C ASP A 60 25.60 -20.41 -8.76
N GLU A 61 26.29 -19.50 -9.40
CA GLU A 61 27.71 -19.16 -9.15
C GLU A 61 27.91 -18.21 -7.97
N LEU A 62 26.82 -17.60 -7.46
CA LEU A 62 26.88 -16.63 -6.39
C LEU A 62 27.10 -17.29 -5.02
N THR A 63 27.79 -16.59 -4.13
CA THR A 63 27.88 -16.98 -2.72
C THR A 63 26.52 -16.83 -2.03
N LEU A 64 26.28 -17.50 -0.90
CA LEU A 64 25.04 -17.43 -0.15
C LEU A 64 24.59 -15.99 0.13
N PHE A 65 25.50 -15.13 0.50
CA PHE A 65 25.18 -13.72 0.79
C PHE A 65 24.77 -12.96 -0.48
N GLN A 66 25.47 -13.19 -1.59
CA GLN A 66 25.13 -12.59 -2.88
C GLN A 66 23.77 -13.09 -3.40
N LYS A 67 23.46 -14.38 -3.22
CA LYS A 67 22.15 -14.96 -3.56
C LYS A 67 20.99 -14.25 -2.83
N ILE A 68 21.17 -13.94 -1.55
CA ILE A 68 20.17 -13.23 -0.78
C ILE A 68 20.00 -11.80 -1.32
N ILE A 69 21.09 -11.10 -1.60
CA ILE A 69 21.03 -9.74 -2.14
C ILE A 69 20.38 -9.75 -3.52
N ASP A 70 20.76 -10.65 -4.41
CA ASP A 70 20.21 -10.78 -5.76
C ASP A 70 18.70 -11.03 -5.72
N TYR A 71 18.25 -11.94 -4.87
CA TYR A 71 16.82 -12.23 -4.68
C TYR A 71 16.04 -10.98 -4.22
N PHE A 72 16.51 -10.27 -3.21
CA PHE A 72 15.85 -9.04 -2.75
C PHE A 72 15.92 -7.91 -3.78
N TRP A 73 16.95 -7.89 -4.60
CA TRP A 73 17.10 -6.91 -5.69
C TRP A 73 16.04 -7.12 -6.78
N HIS A 74 15.77 -8.37 -7.15
CA HIS A 74 14.71 -8.72 -8.09
C HIS A 74 13.31 -8.46 -7.51
N LEU A 75 13.13 -8.62 -6.21
CA LEU A 75 11.86 -8.36 -5.54
C LEU A 75 11.60 -6.88 -5.24
N ALA A 76 12.59 -5.99 -5.38
CA ALA A 76 12.47 -4.59 -4.97
C ALA A 76 11.31 -3.86 -5.67
N LEU A 77 11.21 -3.94 -6.99
CA LEU A 77 10.12 -3.30 -7.74
C LEU A 77 8.76 -3.97 -7.53
N PRO A 78 8.62 -5.31 -7.61
CA PRO A 78 7.37 -5.99 -7.30
C PRO A 78 6.83 -5.66 -5.90
N LEU A 79 7.68 -5.77 -4.88
CA LEU A 79 7.30 -5.44 -3.50
C LEU A 79 6.91 -3.96 -3.35
N THR A 80 7.64 -3.06 -3.98
CA THR A 80 7.31 -1.62 -3.95
C THR A 80 5.93 -1.37 -4.57
N ALA A 81 5.61 -1.99 -5.70
CA ALA A 81 4.30 -1.87 -6.33
C ALA A 81 3.18 -2.37 -5.42
N MET A 82 3.36 -3.51 -4.78
CA MET A 82 2.38 -4.09 -3.86
C MET A 82 2.23 -3.25 -2.59
N LEU A 83 3.33 -2.83 -1.97
CA LEU A 83 3.32 -2.07 -0.73
C LEU A 83 2.68 -0.68 -0.91
N VAL A 84 3.03 0.05 -1.95
CA VAL A 84 2.47 1.40 -2.20
C VAL A 84 0.96 1.33 -2.34
N SER A 85 0.44 0.39 -3.11
CA SER A 85 -1.00 0.19 -3.27
C SER A 85 -1.67 -0.24 -1.96
N GLY A 86 -1.06 -1.16 -1.22
CA GLY A 86 -1.56 -1.61 0.09
C GLY A 86 -1.61 -0.49 1.12
N PHE A 87 -0.56 0.31 1.22
CA PHE A 87 -0.51 1.47 2.12
C PHE A 87 -1.53 2.54 1.75
N ALA A 88 -1.76 2.79 0.47
CA ALA A 88 -2.77 3.73 0.02
C ALA A 88 -4.17 3.28 0.49
N GLY A 89 -4.51 2.00 0.32
CA GLY A 89 -5.77 1.42 0.80
C GLY A 89 -5.94 1.50 2.31
N LEU A 90 -4.91 1.12 3.08
CA LEU A 90 -4.94 1.20 4.55
C LEU A 90 -5.06 2.65 5.04
N THR A 91 -4.38 3.59 4.39
CA THR A 91 -4.47 5.02 4.72
C THR A 91 -5.88 5.55 4.45
N PHE A 92 -6.49 5.15 3.33
CA PHE A 92 -7.86 5.53 3.00
C PHE A 92 -8.87 4.96 4.00
N LEU A 93 -8.75 3.68 4.34
CA LEU A 93 -9.57 3.03 5.36
C LEU A 93 -9.44 3.74 6.72
N THR A 94 -8.21 3.99 7.16
CA THR A 94 -7.91 4.66 8.42
C THR A 94 -8.52 6.07 8.44
N LYS A 95 -8.31 6.85 7.38
CA LYS A 95 -8.89 8.20 7.26
C LYS A 95 -10.41 8.20 7.41
N ASN A 96 -11.09 7.32 6.68
CA ASN A 96 -12.56 7.24 6.73
C ASN A 96 -13.04 6.80 8.11
N SER A 97 -12.40 5.79 8.71
CA SER A 97 -12.72 5.36 10.08
C SER A 97 -12.60 6.49 11.10
N PHE A 98 -11.57 7.33 10.99
CA PHE A 98 -11.42 8.50 11.85
C PHE A 98 -12.50 9.55 11.61
N LEU A 99 -12.82 9.85 10.35
CA LEU A 99 -13.87 10.82 10.01
C LEU A 99 -15.23 10.38 10.53
N ASP A 100 -15.55 9.11 10.46
CA ASP A 100 -16.79 8.54 10.99
C ASP A 100 -16.85 8.67 12.51
N GLN A 101 -15.74 8.44 13.21
CA GLN A 101 -15.69 8.50 14.66
C GLN A 101 -15.71 9.93 15.23
N VAL A 102 -15.09 10.89 14.54
CA VAL A 102 -15.04 12.31 15.01
C VAL A 102 -16.43 12.91 15.14
N ASN A 103 -17.40 12.48 14.35
CA ASN A 103 -18.76 12.99 14.30
C ASN A 103 -19.73 12.25 15.26
N GLN A 104 -19.26 11.28 16.03
CA GLN A 104 -20.10 10.49 16.93
C GLN A 104 -20.53 11.27 18.19
N GLN A 105 -21.69 10.91 18.74
CA GLN A 105 -22.29 11.51 19.93
C GLN A 105 -21.38 11.49 21.15
N TYR A 106 -20.60 10.43 21.35
CA TYR A 106 -19.69 10.33 22.48
C TYR A 106 -18.57 11.38 22.43
N VAL A 107 -18.20 11.84 21.22
CA VAL A 107 -17.20 12.91 21.03
C VAL A 107 -17.77 14.25 21.50
N ILE A 108 -19.02 14.52 21.11
CA ILE A 108 -19.75 15.71 21.56
C ILE A 108 -19.88 15.72 23.10
N THR A 109 -20.27 14.58 23.67
CA THR A 109 -20.39 14.39 25.11
C THR A 109 -19.05 14.60 25.84
N ALA A 110 -17.96 14.08 25.28
CA ALA A 110 -16.63 14.24 25.86
C ALA A 110 -16.18 15.73 25.87
N ARG A 111 -16.46 16.46 24.78
CA ARG A 111 -16.20 17.89 24.68
C ARG A 111 -17.06 18.68 25.69
N SER A 112 -18.33 18.37 25.82
CA SER A 112 -19.25 19.03 26.78
C SER A 112 -18.83 18.80 28.24
N LYS A 113 -18.12 17.72 28.55
CA LYS A 113 -17.50 17.45 29.85
C LYS A 113 -16.18 18.20 30.08
N GLY A 114 -15.79 19.09 29.16
CA GLY A 114 -14.58 19.92 29.29
C GLY A 114 -13.26 19.16 29.01
N LEU A 115 -13.29 18.00 28.37
CA LEU A 115 -12.06 17.33 27.98
C LEU A 115 -11.32 18.09 26.88
N THR A 116 -10.00 18.17 26.99
CA THR A 116 -9.17 18.79 25.96
C THR A 116 -9.25 18.02 24.65
N GLU A 117 -9.16 18.71 23.51
CA GLU A 117 -9.21 18.10 22.17
C GLU A 117 -8.23 16.93 22.03
N ARG A 118 -7.04 17.05 22.62
CA ARG A 118 -6.06 15.96 22.61
C ARG A 118 -6.55 14.70 23.32
N LYS A 119 -7.20 14.87 24.50
CA LYS A 119 -7.78 13.72 25.23
C LYS A 119 -8.97 13.12 24.47
N VAL A 120 -9.80 13.95 23.85
CA VAL A 120 -10.91 13.48 23.01
C VAL A 120 -10.39 12.68 21.81
N LEU A 121 -9.43 13.22 21.07
CA LEU A 121 -8.89 12.57 19.88
C LEU A 121 -8.15 11.27 20.21
N TYR A 122 -7.18 11.29 21.10
CA TYR A 122 -6.36 10.10 21.40
C TYR A 122 -7.02 9.13 22.35
N GLY A 123 -7.79 9.61 23.32
CA GLY A 123 -8.45 8.75 24.32
C GLY A 123 -9.72 8.08 23.83
N HIS A 124 -10.47 8.75 22.97
CA HIS A 124 -11.78 8.27 22.53
C HIS A 124 -11.83 7.96 21.02
N VAL A 125 -11.54 8.96 20.16
CA VAL A 125 -11.67 8.81 18.72
C VAL A 125 -10.67 7.80 18.16
N PHE A 126 -9.38 7.94 18.48
CA PHE A 126 -8.33 7.05 18.01
C PHE A 126 -8.61 5.60 18.37
N ARG A 127 -8.97 5.34 19.63
CA ARG A 127 -9.24 3.99 20.10
C ARG A 127 -10.37 3.32 19.32
N ASN A 128 -11.48 4.02 19.10
CA ASN A 128 -12.62 3.48 18.38
C ASN A 128 -12.37 3.37 16.88
N ALA A 129 -11.70 4.34 16.26
CA ALA A 129 -11.32 4.29 14.86
C ALA A 129 -10.37 3.12 14.56
N MET A 130 -9.38 2.88 15.43
CA MET A 130 -8.43 1.80 15.25
C MET A 130 -9.03 0.42 15.42
N LEU A 131 -10.13 0.24 16.16
CA LEU A 131 -10.84 -1.04 16.22
C LEU A 131 -11.31 -1.49 14.83
N ILE A 132 -11.84 -0.58 14.02
CA ILE A 132 -12.31 -0.85 12.65
C ILE A 132 -11.11 -1.22 11.76
N VAL A 133 -10.02 -0.48 11.88
CA VAL A 133 -8.79 -0.72 11.11
C VAL A 133 -8.18 -2.09 11.47
N ILE A 134 -8.07 -2.39 12.77
CA ILE A 134 -7.52 -3.67 13.25
C ILE A 134 -8.40 -4.84 12.82
N ALA A 135 -9.73 -4.71 12.93
CA ALA A 135 -10.65 -5.74 12.50
C ALA A 135 -10.64 -5.98 10.99
N GLY A 136 -10.43 -4.93 10.18
CA GLY A 136 -10.33 -5.01 8.73
C GLY A 136 -8.95 -5.46 8.21
N PHE A 137 -7.90 -5.35 9.03
CA PHE A 137 -6.53 -5.63 8.62
C PHE A 137 -6.32 -7.08 8.10
N PRO A 138 -6.80 -8.15 8.77
CA PRO A 138 -6.61 -9.50 8.26
C PRO A 138 -7.20 -9.70 6.86
N SER A 139 -8.41 -9.19 6.63
CA SER A 139 -9.07 -9.29 5.31
C SER A 139 -8.33 -8.49 4.25
N ALA A 140 -7.87 -7.28 4.58
CA ALA A 140 -7.08 -6.46 3.69
C ALA A 140 -5.72 -7.11 3.36
N PHE A 141 -5.08 -7.71 4.35
CA PHE A 141 -3.79 -8.41 4.19
C PHE A 141 -3.94 -9.64 3.27
N ILE A 142 -4.95 -10.47 3.51
CA ILE A 142 -5.27 -11.61 2.63
C ILE A 142 -5.59 -11.12 1.21
N GLY A 143 -6.39 -10.07 1.09
CA GLY A 143 -6.72 -9.46 -0.21
C GLY A 143 -5.48 -9.00 -0.98
N ILE A 144 -4.52 -8.36 -0.31
CA ILE A 144 -3.24 -7.94 -0.92
C ILE A 144 -2.45 -9.15 -1.41
N LEU A 145 -2.34 -10.20 -0.60
CA LEU A 145 -1.57 -11.40 -0.95
C LEU A 145 -2.14 -12.15 -2.16
N PHE A 146 -3.46 -12.27 -2.26
CA PHE A 146 -4.07 -13.10 -3.29
C PHE A 146 -4.58 -12.32 -4.52
N SER A 147 -5.11 -11.12 -4.35
CA SER A 147 -5.73 -10.38 -5.45
C SER A 147 -4.74 -9.54 -6.26
N SER A 148 -3.68 -9.05 -5.63
CA SER A 148 -2.70 -8.20 -6.32
C SER A 148 -1.52 -8.95 -6.89
N SER A 149 -1.30 -10.20 -6.48
CA SER A 149 -0.10 -10.94 -6.86
C SER A 149 -0.12 -11.37 -8.33
N LEU A 150 -1.25 -11.84 -8.86
CA LEU A 150 -1.33 -12.38 -10.22
C LEU A 150 -0.78 -11.42 -11.28
N PHE A 151 -1.28 -10.19 -11.34
CA PHE A 151 -0.84 -9.23 -12.35
C PHE A 151 0.62 -8.80 -12.14
N ILE A 152 1.05 -8.66 -10.89
CA ILE A 152 2.45 -8.37 -10.56
C ILE A 152 3.35 -9.54 -10.96
N GLU A 153 2.95 -10.77 -10.65
CA GLU A 153 3.68 -11.98 -11.01
C GLU A 153 3.82 -12.12 -12.52
N VAL A 154 2.74 -11.88 -13.28
CA VAL A 154 2.79 -11.91 -14.76
C VAL A 154 3.70 -10.81 -15.32
N ILE A 155 3.58 -9.58 -14.81
CA ILE A 155 4.35 -8.42 -15.31
C ILE A 155 5.85 -8.60 -15.06
N PHE A 156 6.23 -9.07 -13.87
CA PHE A 156 7.62 -9.29 -13.49
C PHE A 156 8.13 -10.70 -13.81
N SER A 157 7.30 -11.56 -14.40
CA SER A 157 7.61 -12.98 -14.70
C SER A 157 8.08 -13.72 -13.43
N LEU A 158 7.30 -13.60 -12.36
CA LEU A 158 7.54 -14.28 -11.09
C LEU A 158 6.73 -15.57 -11.03
N ASP A 159 7.36 -16.67 -10.59
CA ASP A 159 6.69 -17.94 -10.36
C ASP A 159 6.01 -17.91 -8.97
N GLY A 160 4.85 -17.28 -8.90
CA GLY A 160 4.10 -17.08 -7.65
C GLY A 160 2.78 -17.85 -7.62
N LEU A 161 2.13 -17.81 -6.45
CA LEU A 161 0.86 -18.49 -6.20
C LEU A 161 -0.30 -17.98 -7.07
N GLY A 162 -0.29 -16.70 -7.43
CA GLY A 162 -1.31 -16.10 -8.27
C GLY A 162 -1.24 -16.63 -9.71
N LEU A 163 -0.04 -16.70 -10.27
CA LEU A 163 0.18 -17.26 -11.60
C LEU A 163 -0.13 -18.75 -11.64
N LEU A 164 0.34 -19.51 -10.66
CA LEU A 164 0.06 -20.94 -10.52
C LEU A 164 -1.46 -21.22 -10.45
N GLY A 165 -2.19 -20.45 -9.62
CA GLY A 165 -3.65 -20.59 -9.52
C GLY A 165 -4.38 -20.25 -10.82
N TYR A 166 -3.88 -19.25 -11.56
CA TYR A 166 -4.43 -18.89 -12.87
C TYR A 166 -4.19 -19.98 -13.91
N GLU A 167 -3.00 -20.54 -14.00
CA GLU A 167 -2.65 -21.63 -14.90
C GLU A 167 -3.45 -22.91 -14.59
N ALA A 168 -3.58 -23.26 -13.29
CA ALA A 168 -4.41 -24.38 -12.87
C ALA A 168 -5.89 -24.20 -13.28
N ALA A 169 -6.41 -22.98 -13.17
CA ALA A 169 -7.77 -22.68 -13.61
C ALA A 169 -7.95 -22.80 -15.14
N LEU A 170 -6.96 -22.39 -15.93
CA LEU A 170 -6.98 -22.50 -17.40
C LEU A 170 -6.88 -23.95 -17.86
N THR A 171 -6.02 -24.74 -17.25
CA THR A 171 -5.81 -26.15 -17.59
C THR A 171 -6.87 -27.06 -17.00
N ARG A 172 -7.78 -26.53 -16.16
CA ARG A 172 -8.76 -27.29 -15.37
C ARG A 172 -8.11 -28.38 -14.48
N ASP A 173 -6.86 -28.19 -14.14
CA ASP A 173 -6.14 -29.06 -13.23
C ASP A 173 -6.48 -28.66 -11.78
N LEU A 174 -7.46 -29.37 -11.21
CA LEU A 174 -7.97 -29.16 -9.84
C LEU A 174 -7.45 -30.19 -8.85
N SER A 175 -6.43 -30.99 -9.24
CA SER A 175 -5.85 -32.05 -8.41
C SER A 175 -4.76 -31.56 -7.47
#